data_43df5cb760ea8f1f185e6f3783e5b10f
#
_entry.id   43df5cb760ea8f1f185e6f3783e5b10f
#
_cell.length_a   1.000
_cell.length_b   1.000
_cell.length_c   1.000
_cell.angle_alpha   90.00
_cell.angle_beta   90.00
_cell.angle_gamma   90.00
#
_symmetry.space_group_name_H-M   'P 1'
#
loop_
_entity.id
_entity.type
_entity.pdbx_description
1 polymer ?
#
loop_
_entity_poly.entity_id
_entity_poly.type
_entity_poly.pdbx_seq_one_letter_code
_entity_poly.pdbx_strand_id
1 'polypeptide(L)'
;KKYLVMLWHKIKPWDDSCIAIDQLNKNYITASLSNGNILLQKNLFNYTSLNFDFMFSAEHFKKYKPNKIVYLGAASMLNLNVDECVLVASHKNDLYAANRIGMKTIYINRKDEYGSFKNDFKEKKFSADLEISSLKNITNCIKKIKC
;
A
#
# COMPACT_ATOMS: atom_id res chain seq x y z
N LYS A 1 15.06 -18.34 15.54
CA LYS A 1 13.70 -17.85 15.14
C LYS A 1 13.45 -16.40 15.55
N LYS A 2 13.67 -15.98 16.82
CA LYS A 2 13.46 -14.57 17.25
C LYS A 2 14.26 -13.55 16.42
N TYR A 3 15.51 -13.85 16.08
CA TYR A 3 16.35 -12.95 15.31
C TYR A 3 15.78 -12.67 13.90
N LEU A 4 15.31 -13.71 13.19
CA LEU A 4 14.70 -13.55 11.87
C LEU A 4 13.42 -12.70 11.91
N VAL A 5 12.60 -12.87 12.96
CA VAL A 5 11.41 -12.03 13.15
C VAL A 5 11.80 -10.55 13.32
N MET A 6 12.88 -10.26 14.05
CA MET A 6 13.35 -8.89 14.26
C MET A 6 13.89 -8.23 12.98
N LEU A 7 14.36 -9.00 11.99
CA LEU A 7 14.79 -8.44 10.69
C LEU A 7 13.63 -7.83 9.91
N TRP A 8 12.41 -8.34 10.04
CA TRP A 8 11.23 -7.74 9.42
C TRP A 8 10.96 -6.31 9.89
N HIS A 9 11.40 -5.95 11.09
CA HIS A 9 11.28 -4.61 11.65
C HIS A 9 12.33 -3.62 11.12
N LYS A 10 13.27 -4.07 10.26
CA LYS A 10 14.40 -3.29 9.74
C LYS A 10 14.56 -3.43 8.22
N ILE A 11 13.45 -3.67 7.52
CA ILE A 11 13.45 -3.71 6.05
C ILE A 11 13.62 -2.28 5.53
N LYS A 12 14.55 -2.08 4.61
CA LYS A 12 14.73 -0.79 3.95
C LYS A 12 13.59 -0.52 2.98
N PRO A 13 13.09 0.72 2.92
CA PRO A 13 12.10 1.10 1.91
C PRO A 13 12.76 1.15 0.53
N TRP A 14 11.94 1.15 -0.51
CA TRP A 14 12.41 1.53 -1.84
C TRP A 14 12.87 2.99 -1.84
N ASP A 15 13.91 3.30 -2.61
CA ASP A 15 14.56 4.64 -2.61
C ASP A 15 13.60 5.80 -2.93
N ASP A 16 12.51 5.52 -3.62
CA ASP A 16 11.50 6.50 -4.00
C ASP A 16 10.37 6.66 -2.97
N SER A 17 10.30 5.80 -1.94
CA SER A 17 9.12 5.72 -1.07
C SER A 17 8.98 6.90 -0.11
N CYS A 18 10.03 7.25 0.63
CA CYS A 18 9.97 8.33 1.63
C CYS A 18 9.64 9.68 0.97
N ILE A 19 10.35 10.02 -0.10
CA ILE A 19 10.12 11.27 -0.84
C ILE A 19 8.70 11.32 -1.42
N ALA A 20 8.20 10.19 -1.94
CA ALA A 20 6.86 10.13 -2.50
C ALA A 20 5.77 10.35 -1.44
N ILE A 21 5.90 9.73 -0.26
CA ILE A 21 4.95 9.91 0.85
C ILE A 21 4.97 11.37 1.33
N ASP A 22 6.14 11.97 1.53
CA ASP A 22 6.26 13.37 1.93
C ASP A 22 5.65 14.35 0.90
N GLN A 23 5.74 14.02 -0.39
CA GLN A 23 5.09 14.81 -1.44
C GLN A 23 3.57 14.63 -1.44
N LEU A 24 3.08 13.43 -1.18
CA LEU A 24 1.65 13.15 -1.10
C LEU A 24 1.01 13.84 0.09
N ASN A 25 1.64 13.82 1.25
CA ASN A 25 1.15 14.45 2.49
C ASN A 25 0.87 15.95 2.35
N LYS A 26 1.41 16.61 1.31
CA LYS A 26 1.13 18.03 1.07
C LYS A 26 -0.29 18.30 0.56
N ASN A 27 -0.94 17.32 -0.06
CA ASN A 27 -2.20 17.52 -0.76
C ASN A 27 -3.22 16.39 -0.53
N TYR A 28 -2.81 15.27 0.06
CA TYR A 28 -3.62 14.08 0.25
C TYR A 28 -3.40 13.51 1.64
N ILE A 29 -4.41 12.86 2.18
CA ILE A 29 -4.28 12.01 3.35
C ILE A 29 -3.59 10.72 2.93
N THR A 30 -2.50 10.37 3.59
CA THR A 30 -1.77 9.12 3.33
C THR A 30 -1.95 8.11 4.45
N ALA A 31 -2.17 6.86 4.07
CA ALA A 31 -2.33 5.78 5.02
C ALA A 31 -1.61 4.52 4.56
N SER A 32 -0.91 3.86 5.47
CA SER A 32 -0.50 2.48 5.23
C SER A 32 -1.66 1.53 5.49
N LEU A 33 -1.81 0.48 4.69
CA LEU A 33 -2.80 -0.58 4.89
C LEU A 33 -2.13 -1.94 4.75
N SER A 34 -1.81 -2.58 5.87
CA SER A 34 -0.94 -3.75 5.91
C SER A 34 -1.57 -4.94 6.64
N ASN A 35 -1.22 -6.17 6.18
CA ASN A 35 -1.47 -7.40 6.94
C ASN A 35 -0.50 -7.57 8.12
N GLY A 36 0.57 -6.79 8.17
CA GLY A 36 1.49 -6.74 9.33
C GLY A 36 0.81 -6.14 10.56
N ASN A 37 1.24 -6.59 11.75
CA ASN A 37 0.72 -6.07 13.01
C ASN A 37 1.16 -4.61 13.27
N ILE A 38 0.49 -3.95 14.21
CA ILE A 38 0.74 -2.54 14.55
C ILE A 38 2.19 -2.33 14.98
N LEU A 39 2.74 -3.21 15.83
CA LEU A 39 4.12 -3.08 16.33
C LEU A 39 5.15 -3.19 15.20
N LEU A 40 4.95 -4.11 14.25
CA LEU A 40 5.81 -4.25 13.08
C LEU A 40 5.82 -2.97 12.25
N GLN A 41 4.64 -2.45 11.91
CA GLN A 41 4.54 -1.23 11.11
C GLN A 41 5.16 -0.02 11.82
N LYS A 42 4.86 0.16 13.11
CA LYS A 42 5.45 1.24 13.93
C LYS A 42 6.99 1.17 13.90
N ASN A 43 7.57 -0.01 14.10
CA ASN A 43 9.01 -0.18 14.09
C ASN A 43 9.62 0.07 12.70
N LEU A 44 8.96 -0.38 11.63
CA LEU A 44 9.38 -0.09 10.27
C LEU A 44 9.36 1.41 9.97
N PHE A 45 8.32 2.12 10.35
CA PHE A 45 8.22 3.56 10.09
C PHE A 45 9.28 4.33 10.86
N ASN A 46 9.52 3.99 12.12
CA ASN A 46 10.61 4.57 12.90
C ASN A 46 11.99 4.29 12.28
N TYR A 47 12.19 3.09 11.74
CA TYR A 47 13.47 2.69 11.14
C TYR A 47 13.70 3.34 9.77
N THR A 48 12.63 3.57 8.99
CA THR A 48 12.71 3.97 7.59
C THR A 48 12.38 5.44 7.35
N SER A 49 11.94 6.17 8.37
CA SER A 49 11.42 7.53 8.25
C SER A 49 10.23 7.67 7.30
N LEU A 50 9.46 6.60 7.08
CA LEU A 50 8.19 6.67 6.37
C LEU A 50 7.17 7.42 7.22
N ASN A 51 6.67 8.52 6.71
CA ASN A 51 5.81 9.45 7.44
C ASN A 51 4.37 9.45 6.88
N PHE A 52 3.63 8.35 7.08
CA PHE A 52 2.21 8.29 6.76
C PHE A 52 1.39 9.05 7.82
N ASP A 53 0.30 9.73 7.40
CA ASP A 53 -0.65 10.36 8.33
C ASP A 53 -1.36 9.32 9.19
N PHE A 54 -1.69 8.16 8.61
CA PHE A 54 -2.38 7.07 9.29
C PHE A 54 -1.70 5.72 9.04
N MET A 55 -1.85 4.83 10.02
CA MET A 55 -1.33 3.47 9.96
C MET A 55 -2.44 2.47 10.26
N PHE A 56 -2.86 1.70 9.24
CA PHE A 56 -3.85 0.65 9.39
C PHE A 56 -3.22 -0.73 9.31
N SER A 57 -3.58 -1.55 10.27
CA SER A 57 -3.18 -2.96 10.37
C SER A 57 -4.40 -3.86 10.24
N ALA A 58 -4.19 -5.08 9.81
CA ALA A 58 -5.20 -6.15 9.87
C ALA A 58 -5.80 -6.34 11.28
N GLU A 59 -5.06 -5.97 12.33
CA GLU A 59 -5.52 -6.03 13.72
C GLU A 59 -6.73 -5.11 13.97
N HIS A 60 -6.80 -3.92 13.33
CA HIS A 60 -7.94 -3.01 13.46
C HIS A 60 -9.24 -3.62 12.92
N PHE A 61 -9.13 -4.43 11.87
CA PHE A 61 -10.29 -5.00 11.15
C PHE A 61 -10.58 -6.45 11.52
N LYS A 62 -9.69 -7.10 12.28
CA LYS A 62 -9.73 -8.55 12.60
C LYS A 62 -9.88 -9.40 11.33
N LYS A 63 -9.38 -8.93 10.22
CA LYS A 63 -9.37 -9.55 8.89
C LYS A 63 -8.09 -9.18 8.15
N TYR A 64 -7.64 -10.06 7.27
CA TYR A 64 -6.50 -9.84 6.39
C TYR A 64 -6.94 -9.44 4.98
N LYS A 65 -6.15 -8.61 4.32
CA LYS A 65 -6.26 -8.42 2.87
C LYS A 65 -6.10 -9.77 2.17
N PRO A 66 -6.86 -10.08 1.14
CA PRO A 66 -7.72 -9.20 0.34
C PRO A 66 -9.22 -9.17 0.77
N ASN A 67 -9.55 -9.39 2.03
CA ASN A 67 -10.95 -9.28 2.49
C ASN A 67 -11.46 -7.84 2.35
N LYS A 68 -12.64 -7.65 1.74
CA LYS A 68 -13.23 -6.32 1.49
C LYS A 68 -13.40 -5.46 2.75
N ILE A 69 -13.62 -6.08 3.92
CA ILE A 69 -13.80 -5.38 5.20
C ILE A 69 -12.58 -4.51 5.53
N VAL A 70 -11.38 -4.93 5.13
CA VAL A 70 -10.14 -4.21 5.41
C VAL A 70 -10.11 -2.88 4.65
N TYR A 71 -10.48 -2.87 3.40
CA TYR A 71 -10.48 -1.67 2.55
C TYR A 71 -11.65 -0.74 2.89
N LEU A 72 -12.86 -1.30 3.05
CA LEU A 72 -14.04 -0.53 3.50
C LEU A 72 -13.82 0.09 4.87
N GLY A 73 -13.25 -0.68 5.81
CA GLY A 73 -12.95 -0.20 7.15
C GLY A 73 -11.92 0.91 7.15
N ALA A 74 -10.87 0.82 6.31
CA ALA A 74 -9.87 1.88 6.19
C ALA A 74 -10.48 3.19 5.67
N ALA A 75 -11.31 3.16 4.60
CA ALA A 75 -12.02 4.32 4.10
C ALA A 75 -12.95 4.92 5.16
N SER A 76 -13.73 4.08 5.85
CA SER A 76 -14.64 4.50 6.92
C SER A 76 -13.91 5.17 8.09
N MET A 77 -12.74 4.66 8.51
CA MET A 77 -11.95 5.26 9.59
C MET A 77 -11.37 6.63 9.21
N LEU A 78 -11.23 6.89 7.91
CA LEU A 78 -10.83 8.21 7.38
C LEU A 78 -12.03 9.13 7.11
N ASN A 79 -13.25 8.64 7.33
CA ASN A 79 -14.50 9.33 6.98
C ASN A 79 -14.57 9.70 5.49
N LEU A 80 -14.12 8.78 4.62
CA LEU A 80 -14.12 8.91 3.16
C LEU A 80 -14.99 7.84 2.51
N ASN A 81 -15.57 8.18 1.36
CA ASN A 81 -16.17 7.19 0.46
C ASN A 81 -15.05 6.39 -0.23
N VAL A 82 -15.35 5.18 -0.66
CA VAL A 82 -14.34 4.31 -1.31
C VAL A 82 -13.86 4.84 -2.66
N ASP A 83 -14.70 5.58 -3.39
CA ASP A 83 -14.37 6.21 -4.67
C ASP A 83 -13.47 7.46 -4.53
N GLU A 84 -13.37 8.01 -3.31
CA GLU A 84 -12.42 9.05 -2.94
C GLU A 84 -11.04 8.48 -2.57
N CYS A 85 -10.91 7.14 -2.52
CA CYS A 85 -9.69 6.45 -2.10
C CYS A 85 -8.96 5.83 -3.30
N VAL A 86 -7.63 5.95 -3.28
CA VAL A 86 -6.73 5.31 -4.25
C VAL A 86 -5.87 4.28 -3.54
N LEU A 87 -5.95 3.01 -3.94
CA LEU A 87 -5.02 1.98 -3.48
C LEU A 87 -3.80 1.89 -4.40
N VAL A 88 -2.61 2.08 -3.84
CA VAL A 88 -1.33 1.88 -4.53
C VAL A 88 -0.70 0.59 -4.02
N ALA A 89 -0.46 -0.38 -4.89
CA ALA A 89 0.15 -1.65 -4.49
C ALA A 89 0.95 -2.31 -5.62
N SER A 90 1.90 -3.16 -5.26
CA SER A 90 2.66 -4.02 -6.17
C SER A 90 2.01 -5.40 -6.38
N HIS A 91 0.97 -5.73 -5.62
CA HIS A 91 0.26 -7.01 -5.71
C HIS A 91 -1.12 -6.85 -6.33
N LYS A 92 -1.32 -7.46 -7.50
CA LYS A 92 -2.59 -7.39 -8.26
C LYS A 92 -3.79 -7.94 -7.50
N ASN A 93 -3.59 -8.88 -6.58
CA ASN A 93 -4.67 -9.41 -5.74
C ASN A 93 -5.27 -8.35 -4.81
N ASP A 94 -4.44 -7.46 -4.25
CA ASP A 94 -4.90 -6.34 -3.43
C ASP A 94 -5.68 -5.33 -4.27
N LEU A 95 -5.13 -4.94 -5.42
CA LEU A 95 -5.75 -3.99 -6.35
C LEU A 95 -7.09 -4.51 -6.87
N TYR A 96 -7.16 -5.80 -7.24
CA TYR A 96 -8.41 -6.43 -7.66
C TYR A 96 -9.48 -6.35 -6.57
N ALA A 97 -9.12 -6.63 -5.32
CA ALA A 97 -10.07 -6.59 -4.20
C ALA A 97 -10.56 -5.15 -3.92
N ALA A 98 -9.68 -4.17 -3.98
CA ALA A 98 -10.01 -2.75 -3.81
C ALA A 98 -10.89 -2.22 -4.94
N ASN A 99 -10.57 -2.54 -6.19
CA ASN A 99 -11.36 -2.14 -7.35
C ASN A 99 -12.79 -2.67 -7.29
N ARG A 100 -12.99 -3.91 -6.83
CA ARG A 100 -14.33 -4.52 -6.70
C ARG A 100 -15.26 -3.81 -5.73
N ILE A 101 -14.76 -2.97 -4.88
CA ILE A 101 -15.56 -2.17 -3.94
C ILE A 101 -15.62 -0.68 -4.34
N GLY A 102 -15.05 -0.32 -5.49
CA GLY A 102 -15.11 1.02 -6.05
C GLY A 102 -13.88 1.91 -5.79
N MET A 103 -12.84 1.42 -5.08
CA MET A 103 -11.59 2.17 -4.95
C MET A 103 -10.89 2.30 -6.31
N LYS A 104 -10.25 3.44 -6.53
CA LYS A 104 -9.28 3.62 -7.63
C LYS A 104 -7.98 2.87 -7.31
N THR A 105 -7.27 2.47 -8.36
CA THR A 105 -6.13 1.57 -8.21
C THR A 105 -4.93 2.01 -9.02
N ILE A 106 -3.75 2.01 -8.40
CA ILE A 106 -2.46 2.21 -9.08
C ILE A 106 -1.60 0.97 -8.85
N TYR A 107 -1.24 0.30 -9.93
CA TYR A 107 -0.26 -0.78 -9.88
C TYR A 107 1.15 -0.19 -9.96
N ILE A 108 1.97 -0.45 -8.92
CA ILE A 108 3.39 -0.14 -8.98
C ILE A 108 4.18 -1.40 -9.29
N ASN A 109 4.83 -1.42 -10.47
CA ASN A 109 5.63 -2.55 -10.92
C ASN A 109 7.01 -2.52 -10.27
N ARG A 110 7.21 -3.38 -9.28
CA ARG A 110 8.49 -3.58 -8.57
C ARG A 110 9.19 -4.82 -9.12
N LYS A 111 9.87 -4.69 -10.26
CA LYS A 111 10.50 -5.82 -10.97
C LYS A 111 11.44 -6.64 -10.10
N ASP A 112 12.13 -5.99 -9.16
CA ASP A 112 13.13 -6.60 -8.31
C ASP A 112 12.62 -7.01 -6.91
N GLU A 113 11.29 -7.00 -6.69
CA GLU A 113 10.68 -7.33 -5.39
C GLU A 113 11.09 -8.73 -4.89
N TYR A 114 11.24 -9.67 -5.81
CA TYR A 114 11.61 -11.05 -5.51
C TYR A 114 13.06 -11.39 -5.90
N GLY A 115 13.85 -10.40 -6.29
CA GLY A 115 15.23 -10.61 -6.77
C GLY A 115 15.27 -11.54 -7.96
N SER A 116 16.20 -12.53 -7.92
CA SER A 116 16.34 -13.55 -8.98
C SER A 116 15.30 -14.69 -8.89
N PHE A 117 14.50 -14.74 -7.84
CA PHE A 117 13.45 -15.75 -7.71
C PHE A 117 12.30 -15.43 -8.66
N LYS A 118 11.98 -16.38 -9.54
CA LYS A 118 10.75 -16.29 -10.34
C LYS A 118 9.56 -16.39 -9.39
N ASN A 119 8.68 -15.41 -9.46
CA ASN A 119 7.45 -15.45 -8.71
C ASN A 119 6.46 -16.38 -9.41
N ASP A 120 6.35 -17.62 -8.94
CA ASP A 120 5.40 -18.62 -9.46
C ASP A 120 3.97 -18.42 -8.93
N PHE A 121 3.73 -17.36 -8.14
CA PHE A 121 2.38 -17.04 -7.68
C PHE A 121 1.52 -16.63 -8.88
N LYS A 122 0.45 -17.39 -9.12
CA LYS A 122 -0.57 -17.03 -10.12
C LYS A 122 -1.26 -15.73 -9.71
N GLU A 123 -0.72 -14.62 -10.18
CA GLU A 123 -1.41 -13.34 -10.04
C GLU A 123 -2.69 -13.33 -10.89
N LYS A 124 -3.73 -12.70 -10.36
CA LYS A 124 -4.96 -12.47 -11.14
C LYS A 124 -4.67 -11.62 -12.36
N LYS A 125 -5.26 -11.95 -13.49
CA LYS A 125 -5.31 -11.05 -14.65
C LYS A 125 -6.18 -9.86 -14.24
N PHE A 126 -5.54 -8.73 -13.93
CA PHE A 126 -6.19 -7.49 -13.53
C PHE A 126 -5.42 -6.33 -14.14
N SER A 127 -6.17 -5.36 -14.66
CA SER A 127 -5.64 -4.06 -15.11
C SER A 127 -6.05 -3.00 -14.10
N ALA A 128 -5.10 -2.33 -13.51
CA ALA A 128 -5.35 -1.18 -12.62
C ALA A 128 -5.75 0.06 -13.44
N ASP A 129 -6.34 1.06 -12.78
CA ASP A 129 -6.67 2.34 -13.44
C ASP A 129 -5.41 3.03 -13.97
N LEU A 130 -4.27 2.83 -13.31
CA LEU A 130 -2.97 3.30 -13.75
C LEU A 130 -1.87 2.30 -13.38
N GLU A 131 -0.85 2.18 -14.24
CA GLU A 131 0.38 1.43 -13.96
C GLU A 131 1.58 2.36 -13.98
N ILE A 132 2.46 2.22 -12.98
CA ILE A 132 3.69 3.00 -12.82
C ILE A 132 4.86 2.08 -12.45
N SER A 133 6.09 2.49 -12.75
CA SER A 133 7.31 1.79 -12.36
C SER A 133 8.08 2.47 -11.22
N SER A 134 7.67 3.68 -10.82
CA SER A 134 8.29 4.44 -9.74
C SER A 134 7.28 5.38 -9.09
N LEU A 135 7.45 5.62 -7.78
CA LEU A 135 6.64 6.59 -7.03
C LEU A 135 7.08 8.04 -7.22
N LYS A 136 8.22 8.32 -7.88
CA LYS A 136 8.79 9.69 -8.01
C LYS A 136 7.80 10.72 -8.51
N ASN A 137 6.84 10.34 -9.37
CA ASN A 137 5.83 11.24 -9.95
C ASN A 137 4.41 10.89 -9.50
N ILE A 138 4.25 10.23 -8.37
CA ILE A 138 2.95 9.70 -7.91
C ILE A 138 1.88 10.80 -7.80
N THR A 139 2.22 11.99 -7.33
CA THR A 139 1.30 13.12 -7.20
C THR A 139 0.70 13.51 -8.57
N ASN A 140 1.51 13.51 -9.63
CA ASN A 140 1.02 13.80 -10.99
C ASN A 140 0.21 12.63 -11.56
N CYS A 141 0.51 11.41 -11.12
CA CYS A 141 -0.24 10.21 -11.53
C CYS A 141 -1.64 10.22 -10.91
N ILE A 142 -1.76 10.54 -9.63
CA ILE A 142 -3.07 10.61 -8.94
C ILE A 142 -3.98 11.67 -9.58
N LYS A 143 -3.46 12.83 -9.97
CA LYS A 143 -4.24 13.88 -10.66
C LYS A 143 -4.87 13.43 -11.97
N LYS A 144 -4.35 12.37 -12.61
CA LYS A 144 -4.92 11.80 -13.84
C LYS A 144 -6.06 10.83 -13.58
N ILE A 145 -6.17 10.32 -12.36
CA ILE A 145 -7.24 9.44 -11.94
C ILE A 145 -8.39 10.35 -11.47
N LYS A 146 -9.49 10.35 -12.23
CA LYS A 146 -10.70 11.07 -11.81
C LYS A 146 -11.30 10.33 -10.60
N CYS A 147 -11.20 10.91 -9.46
CA CYS A 147 -11.96 10.53 -8.26
C CYS A 147 -13.31 11.24 -8.27
#